data_60c6ad349ffb3a4199a328ad8ea151ba
#
_entry.id   60c6ad349ffb3a4199a328ad8ea151ba
#
_cell.length_a   1.000
_cell.length_b   1.000
_cell.length_c   1.000
_cell.angle_alpha   90.00
_cell.angle_beta   90.00
_cell.angle_gamma   90.00
#
_symmetry.space_group_name_H-M   'P 1'
#
loop_
_entity.id
_entity.type
_entity.pdbx_description
1 polymer ?
#
loop_
_entity_poly.entity_id
_entity_poly.type
_entity_poly.pdbx_seq_one_letter_code
_entity_poly.pdbx_strand_id
1 'polypeptide(L)'
;MKLAPFKFIDLFAGLGGFHLALSRMGGECVFAAEWQEHLRDLYKTNFGLHPEGDITLISPNDIPDHDVLTAGFPCQPFSKAGEQLGFECTKQGDLFFNVAAILKQKKPHFFILENVPNLLKHDNGRTWAEIQEILGTGPNGLGYHIAAERFSPHNFGIPQIRERVYIVGSLKPLENFAWPTITPAETSIDTILDDHPANARKLSPQVTECLEVWADFLNRCPPNVDLPSFPLWSMEWRATYPYEETTPYALKEDYGIEGLKGFCGSHGRKMGQLRSLDDRWMALPSHARTHQRKFPKWKIDFIRQNRQFYADNREWIDPWMASILKFPSSLQKLEWNIKGGRRDIWDYVLQFRASGVRVKRRTTAPSLIAMTDTQVPIIAWQRRYMTPQECAKLQSLDGLKALPSTPTKAFHALGNAVNSTVVERVAAALLSNIAEHLTDADVRAEVCA
;
A
#
# COMPACT_ATOMS: atom_id res chain seq x y z
N MET A 1 9.92 -20.09 -16.55
CA MET A 1 10.18 -20.12 -18.02
C MET A 1 11.46 -19.33 -18.26
N LYS A 2 12.46 -19.89 -18.94
CA LYS A 2 13.63 -19.11 -19.35
C LYS A 2 13.34 -18.52 -20.74
N LEU A 3 13.50 -17.22 -20.85
CA LEU A 3 13.39 -16.48 -22.12
C LEU A 3 14.75 -16.45 -22.84
N ALA A 4 14.79 -15.93 -24.08
CA ALA A 4 16.05 -15.54 -24.70
C ALA A 4 16.77 -14.52 -23.78
N PRO A 5 18.10 -14.50 -23.74
CA PRO A 5 18.84 -13.52 -22.92
C PRO A 5 18.46 -12.10 -23.32
N PHE A 6 18.23 -11.23 -22.34
CA PHE A 6 17.87 -9.82 -22.52
C PHE A 6 18.49 -8.97 -21.42
N LYS A 7 18.70 -7.69 -21.69
CA LYS A 7 19.20 -6.71 -20.72
C LYS A 7 18.07 -5.87 -20.17
N PHE A 8 18.12 -5.58 -18.87
CA PHE A 8 17.13 -4.71 -18.24
C PHE A 8 17.77 -3.73 -17.26
N ILE A 9 17.02 -2.68 -16.93
CA ILE A 9 17.36 -1.73 -15.88
C ILE A 9 16.27 -1.72 -14.80
N ASP A 10 16.66 -1.43 -13.55
CA ASP A 10 15.79 -1.41 -12.38
C ASP A 10 15.84 -0.03 -11.71
N LEU A 11 14.83 0.81 -11.95
CA LEU A 11 14.75 2.17 -11.39
C LEU A 11 13.90 2.17 -10.13
N PHE A 12 14.31 2.97 -9.13
CA PHE A 12 13.71 2.96 -7.79
C PHE A 12 13.79 1.56 -7.16
N ALA A 13 14.95 0.96 -7.31
CA ALA A 13 15.19 -0.48 -7.18
C ALA A 13 14.82 -1.06 -5.80
N GLY A 14 14.94 -0.30 -4.72
CA GLY A 14 14.57 -0.74 -3.37
C GLY A 14 15.25 -2.04 -2.97
N LEU A 15 14.47 -3.08 -2.70
CA LEU A 15 14.96 -4.44 -2.41
C LEU A 15 15.23 -5.29 -3.67
N GLY A 16 15.01 -4.75 -4.87
CA GLY A 16 15.27 -5.48 -6.13
C GLY A 16 14.18 -6.48 -6.51
N GLY A 17 12.91 -6.14 -6.28
CA GLY A 17 11.79 -7.01 -6.65
C GLY A 17 11.70 -7.26 -8.16
N PHE A 18 11.96 -6.25 -8.98
CA PHE A 18 12.07 -6.40 -10.43
C PHE A 18 13.32 -7.20 -10.81
N HIS A 19 14.47 -6.87 -10.22
CA HIS A 19 15.72 -7.61 -10.47
C HIS A 19 15.54 -9.11 -10.23
N LEU A 20 15.01 -9.47 -9.06
CA LEU A 20 14.81 -10.87 -8.70
C LEU A 20 13.89 -11.60 -9.70
N ALA A 21 12.80 -10.95 -10.12
CA ALA A 21 11.85 -11.52 -11.05
C ALA A 21 12.46 -11.73 -12.45
N LEU A 22 13.08 -10.69 -13.02
CA LEU A 22 13.59 -10.75 -14.37
C LEU A 22 14.84 -11.63 -14.50
N SER A 23 15.71 -11.67 -13.48
CA SER A 23 16.88 -12.56 -13.46
C SER A 23 16.47 -14.04 -13.44
N ARG A 24 15.38 -14.41 -12.77
CA ARG A 24 14.82 -15.78 -12.83
C ARG A 24 14.38 -16.19 -14.22
N MET A 25 14.06 -15.21 -15.06
CA MET A 25 13.63 -15.41 -16.44
C MET A 25 14.79 -15.40 -17.47
N GLY A 26 16.01 -15.11 -17.04
CA GLY A 26 17.20 -15.07 -17.90
C GLY A 26 17.66 -13.65 -18.25
N GLY A 27 17.06 -12.61 -17.66
CA GLY A 27 17.47 -11.23 -17.84
C GLY A 27 18.75 -10.89 -17.08
N GLU A 28 19.57 -10.03 -17.67
CA GLU A 28 20.76 -9.41 -17.09
C GLU A 28 20.45 -7.97 -16.67
N CYS A 29 20.57 -7.62 -15.38
CA CYS A 29 20.45 -6.25 -14.91
C CYS A 29 21.74 -5.49 -15.20
N VAL A 30 21.71 -4.57 -16.16
CA VAL A 30 22.88 -3.78 -16.56
C VAL A 30 22.98 -2.42 -15.84
N PHE A 31 21.91 -1.98 -15.18
CA PHE A 31 21.85 -0.73 -14.45
C PHE A 31 20.73 -0.76 -13.41
N ALA A 32 20.98 -0.14 -12.26
CA ALA A 32 19.94 0.10 -11.26
C ALA A 32 20.14 1.48 -10.61
N ALA A 33 19.05 2.10 -10.17
CA ALA A 33 19.08 3.36 -9.42
C ALA A 33 18.24 3.27 -8.14
N GLU A 34 18.83 3.70 -7.01
CA GLU A 34 18.19 3.76 -5.69
C GLU A 34 18.79 4.90 -4.87
N TRP A 35 18.00 5.84 -4.41
CA TRP A 35 18.49 7.03 -3.71
C TRP A 35 18.98 6.75 -2.27
N GLN A 36 18.44 5.70 -1.60
CA GLN A 36 18.79 5.35 -0.24
C GLN A 36 20.09 4.52 -0.20
N GLU A 37 21.17 5.08 0.33
CA GLU A 37 22.48 4.46 0.39
C GLU A 37 22.46 3.05 1.01
N HIS A 38 21.77 2.89 2.13
CA HIS A 38 21.72 1.58 2.82
C HIS A 38 20.98 0.49 2.00
N LEU A 39 20.10 0.87 1.07
CA LEU A 39 19.48 -0.07 0.14
C LEU A 39 20.39 -0.36 -1.05
N ARG A 40 21.22 0.60 -1.51
CA ARG A 40 22.24 0.35 -2.53
C ARG A 40 23.26 -0.70 -2.08
N ASP A 41 23.78 -0.59 -0.85
CA ASP A 41 24.71 -1.55 -0.27
C ASP A 41 24.08 -2.94 -0.13
N LEU A 42 22.83 -2.99 0.29
CA LEU A 42 22.07 -4.21 0.40
C LEU A 42 21.80 -4.85 -0.97
N TYR A 43 21.47 -4.06 -1.96
CA TYR A 43 21.25 -4.50 -3.34
C TYR A 43 22.53 -5.10 -3.93
N LYS A 44 23.70 -4.45 -3.71
CA LYS A 44 25.00 -5.00 -4.08
C LYS A 44 25.26 -6.35 -3.42
N THR A 45 24.91 -6.48 -2.14
CA THR A 45 25.06 -7.76 -1.41
C THR A 45 24.20 -8.86 -2.03
N ASN A 46 22.98 -8.53 -2.42
CA ASN A 46 22.02 -9.49 -2.96
C ASN A 46 22.34 -9.88 -4.42
N PHE A 47 22.70 -8.92 -5.26
CA PHE A 47 22.77 -9.09 -6.70
C PHE A 47 24.18 -8.90 -7.31
N GLY A 48 25.12 -8.36 -6.56
CA GLY A 48 26.48 -8.08 -7.07
C GLY A 48 26.60 -6.74 -7.83
N LEU A 49 25.49 -6.12 -8.24
CA LEU A 49 25.42 -4.82 -8.87
C LEU A 49 25.20 -3.73 -7.81
N HIS A 50 26.01 -2.66 -7.82
CA HIS A 50 25.80 -1.51 -6.97
C HIS A 50 24.93 -0.48 -7.70
N PRO A 51 23.70 -0.17 -7.22
CA PRO A 51 22.88 0.83 -7.85
C PRO A 51 23.51 2.23 -7.81
N GLU A 52 23.29 3.01 -8.85
CA GLU A 52 23.55 4.44 -8.85
C GLU A 52 22.63 5.16 -7.83
N GLY A 53 22.92 6.43 -7.58
CA GLY A 53 22.20 7.23 -6.59
C GLY A 53 20.81 7.71 -7.04
N ASP A 54 20.58 9.01 -6.81
CA ASP A 54 19.34 9.68 -7.18
C ASP A 54 19.20 9.77 -8.69
N ILE A 55 18.17 9.19 -9.25
CA ILE A 55 17.89 9.17 -10.69
C ILE A 55 17.72 10.58 -11.28
N THR A 56 17.35 11.56 -10.49
CA THR A 56 17.21 12.96 -10.94
C THR A 56 18.54 13.64 -11.28
N LEU A 57 19.65 13.03 -10.84
CA LEU A 57 21.02 13.51 -11.06
C LEU A 57 21.74 12.74 -12.17
N ILE A 58 21.09 11.73 -12.74
CA ILE A 58 21.69 10.84 -13.75
C ILE A 58 21.20 11.26 -15.14
N SER A 59 22.16 11.53 -16.03
CA SER A 59 21.80 11.78 -17.43
C SER A 59 21.29 10.52 -18.10
N PRO A 60 20.17 10.55 -18.84
CA PRO A 60 19.71 9.42 -19.63
C PRO A 60 20.78 8.88 -20.61
N ASN A 61 21.72 9.70 -21.04
CA ASN A 61 22.82 9.27 -21.93
C ASN A 61 23.80 8.31 -21.23
N ASP A 62 23.98 8.46 -19.92
CA ASP A 62 24.93 7.66 -19.14
C ASP A 62 24.37 6.27 -18.77
N ILE A 63 23.08 6.04 -19.02
CA ILE A 63 22.45 4.74 -18.79
C ILE A 63 22.78 3.78 -19.94
N PRO A 64 23.22 2.54 -19.66
CA PRO A 64 23.50 1.56 -20.69
C PRO A 64 22.28 1.23 -21.56
N ASP A 65 22.50 0.79 -22.79
CA ASP A 65 21.44 0.28 -23.64
C ASP A 65 20.86 -1.01 -23.07
N HIS A 66 19.55 -1.14 -23.14
CA HIS A 66 18.79 -2.22 -22.53
C HIS A 66 17.50 -2.50 -23.31
N ASP A 67 16.97 -3.70 -23.14
CA ASP A 67 15.75 -4.16 -23.82
C ASP A 67 14.49 -3.86 -23.04
N VAL A 68 14.60 -3.85 -21.70
CA VAL A 68 13.47 -3.68 -20.78
C VAL A 68 13.79 -2.63 -19.71
N LEU A 69 12.93 -1.64 -19.55
CA LEU A 69 12.98 -0.71 -18.42
C LEU A 69 11.96 -1.12 -17.38
N THR A 70 12.38 -1.23 -16.10
CA THR A 70 11.46 -1.43 -14.97
C THR A 70 11.54 -0.30 -13.97
N ALA A 71 10.38 0.11 -13.40
CA ALA A 71 10.32 1.17 -12.42
C ALA A 71 9.11 1.04 -11.49
N GLY A 72 9.36 1.03 -10.18
CA GLY A 72 8.35 1.21 -9.13
C GLY A 72 8.38 2.63 -8.58
N PHE A 73 7.93 3.60 -9.37
CA PHE A 73 8.06 5.02 -9.02
C PHE A 73 7.02 5.45 -7.97
N PRO A 74 7.37 6.39 -7.05
CA PRO A 74 6.43 6.87 -6.05
C PRO A 74 5.30 7.69 -6.69
N CYS A 75 4.05 7.50 -6.19
CA CYS A 75 2.90 8.30 -6.58
C CYS A 75 3.00 9.68 -5.91
N GLN A 76 3.61 10.63 -6.57
CA GLN A 76 3.58 12.05 -6.20
C GLN A 76 2.53 12.77 -7.05
N PRO A 77 1.84 13.82 -6.53
CA PRO A 77 0.91 14.58 -7.35
C PRO A 77 1.67 15.27 -8.48
N PHE A 78 1.23 15.06 -9.70
CA PHE A 78 1.72 15.79 -10.88
C PHE A 78 1.47 17.28 -10.63
N SER A 79 2.51 18.08 -10.57
CA SER A 79 2.35 19.52 -10.43
C SER A 79 1.92 20.11 -11.77
N LYS A 80 0.95 21.05 -11.76
CA LYS A 80 0.45 21.76 -12.95
C LYS A 80 1.50 22.51 -13.78
N ALA A 81 2.78 22.31 -13.52
CA ALA A 81 3.89 22.99 -14.20
C ALA A 81 4.27 22.34 -15.55
N GLY A 82 3.63 21.24 -15.94
CA GLY A 82 3.88 20.55 -17.22
C GLY A 82 3.19 21.18 -18.44
N GLU A 83 2.26 22.10 -18.27
CA GLU A 83 1.42 22.62 -19.38
C GLU A 83 2.13 23.51 -20.41
N GLN A 84 3.40 23.87 -20.22
CA GLN A 84 4.09 24.80 -21.18
C GLN A 84 5.55 24.50 -21.50
N LEU A 85 6.15 23.44 -21.00
CA LEU A 85 7.57 23.21 -21.22
C LEU A 85 7.84 21.81 -21.75
N GLY A 86 8.38 21.73 -22.94
CA GLY A 86 8.95 20.50 -23.48
C GLY A 86 9.89 19.84 -22.47
N PHE A 87 10.30 18.60 -22.72
CA PHE A 87 11.09 17.70 -21.86
C PHE A 87 12.35 18.28 -21.15
N GLU A 88 12.56 19.60 -21.18
CA GLU A 88 13.66 20.31 -20.51
C GLU A 88 13.31 20.84 -19.11
N CYS A 89 12.14 20.47 -18.54
CA CYS A 89 11.72 20.97 -17.25
C CYS A 89 12.45 20.27 -16.10
N THR A 90 13.59 20.81 -15.69
CA THR A 90 14.39 20.48 -14.50
C THR A 90 13.72 20.99 -13.21
N LYS A 91 12.44 20.78 -12.99
CA LYS A 91 11.85 20.98 -11.65
C LYS A 91 11.87 19.67 -10.89
N GLN A 92 12.79 19.60 -9.94
CA GLN A 92 12.83 18.57 -8.90
C GLN A 92 11.41 18.31 -8.36
N GLY A 93 10.84 17.13 -8.63
CA GLY A 93 9.57 16.74 -8.03
C GLY A 93 8.76 15.69 -8.74
N ASP A 94 8.93 15.44 -10.01
CA ASP A 94 8.11 14.44 -10.70
C ASP A 94 8.96 13.32 -11.31
N LEU A 95 9.14 12.26 -10.53
CA LEU A 95 10.02 11.13 -10.86
C LEU A 95 9.54 10.35 -12.09
N PHE A 96 8.26 10.47 -12.45
CA PHE A 96 7.74 9.90 -13.70
C PHE A 96 8.39 10.53 -14.94
N PHE A 97 8.65 11.85 -14.94
CA PHE A 97 9.29 12.50 -16.08
C PHE A 97 10.74 12.04 -16.27
N ASN A 98 11.45 11.65 -15.20
CA ASN A 98 12.77 11.02 -15.35
C ASN A 98 12.66 9.67 -16.06
N VAL A 99 11.66 8.85 -15.71
CA VAL A 99 11.37 7.58 -16.43
C VAL A 99 11.07 7.87 -17.90
N ALA A 100 10.19 8.83 -18.18
CA ALA A 100 9.84 9.21 -19.56
C ALA A 100 11.04 9.73 -20.37
N ALA A 101 11.95 10.50 -19.75
CA ALA A 101 13.18 10.98 -20.38
C ALA A 101 14.11 9.81 -20.75
N ILE A 102 14.25 8.80 -19.88
CA ILE A 102 15.05 7.61 -20.16
C ILE A 102 14.41 6.78 -21.29
N LEU A 103 13.10 6.58 -21.26
CA LEU A 103 12.36 5.91 -22.33
C LEU A 103 12.51 6.62 -23.67
N LYS A 104 12.48 7.96 -23.68
CA LYS A 104 12.69 8.78 -24.89
C LYS A 104 14.09 8.59 -25.46
N GLN A 105 15.11 8.63 -24.59
CA GLN A 105 16.52 8.59 -24.99
C GLN A 105 16.96 7.18 -25.42
N LYS A 106 16.59 6.16 -24.63
CA LYS A 106 17.08 4.80 -24.80
C LYS A 106 16.17 3.91 -25.64
N LYS A 107 14.89 4.24 -25.73
CA LYS A 107 13.89 3.51 -26.52
C LYS A 107 13.98 1.98 -26.34
N PRO A 108 13.97 1.45 -25.08
CA PRO A 108 13.93 0.01 -24.88
C PRO A 108 12.71 -0.59 -25.58
N HIS A 109 12.79 -1.85 -25.98
CA HIS A 109 11.67 -2.52 -26.63
C HIS A 109 10.43 -2.59 -25.74
N PHE A 110 10.66 -2.75 -24.42
CA PHE A 110 9.59 -2.92 -23.45
C PHE A 110 9.83 -2.09 -22.19
N PHE A 111 8.75 -1.80 -21.48
CA PHE A 111 8.84 -1.34 -20.10
C PHE A 111 7.76 -1.97 -19.23
N ILE A 112 8.04 -2.06 -17.92
CA ILE A 112 7.09 -2.46 -16.87
C ILE A 112 7.17 -1.45 -15.75
N LEU A 113 6.08 -0.70 -15.53
CA LEU A 113 5.96 0.25 -14.43
C LEU A 113 4.99 -0.27 -13.38
N GLU A 114 5.27 -0.02 -12.11
CA GLU A 114 4.36 -0.36 -11.00
C GLU A 114 3.99 0.88 -10.20
N ASN A 115 2.72 0.94 -9.75
CA ASN A 115 2.26 2.00 -8.86
C ASN A 115 1.04 1.56 -8.04
N VAL A 116 0.59 2.43 -7.12
CA VAL A 116 -0.64 2.21 -6.37
C VAL A 116 -1.89 2.37 -7.25
N PRO A 117 -3.00 1.63 -7.00
CA PRO A 117 -4.20 1.70 -7.83
C PRO A 117 -4.83 3.08 -7.93
N ASN A 118 -4.56 3.96 -6.95
CA ASN A 118 -5.07 5.33 -6.96
C ASN A 118 -4.55 6.15 -8.15
N LEU A 119 -3.41 5.77 -8.76
CA LEU A 119 -2.86 6.44 -9.94
C LEU A 119 -3.90 6.57 -11.06
N LEU A 120 -4.69 5.51 -11.30
CA LEU A 120 -5.72 5.49 -12.35
C LEU A 120 -6.92 6.42 -12.09
N LYS A 121 -7.13 6.82 -10.82
CA LYS A 121 -8.27 7.66 -10.39
C LYS A 121 -7.84 9.02 -9.88
N HIS A 122 -6.53 9.23 -9.72
CA HIS A 122 -5.98 10.47 -9.19
C HIS A 122 -6.41 11.65 -10.08
N ASP A 123 -6.80 12.75 -9.43
CA ASP A 123 -7.27 13.96 -10.09
C ASP A 123 -8.38 13.69 -11.15
N ASN A 124 -9.37 12.88 -10.79
CA ASN A 124 -10.47 12.45 -11.67
C ASN A 124 -9.99 11.73 -12.94
N GLY A 125 -8.87 11.00 -12.87
CA GLY A 125 -8.29 10.26 -14.00
C GLY A 125 -7.35 11.09 -14.88
N ARG A 126 -7.18 12.38 -14.63
CA ARG A 126 -6.29 13.25 -15.44
C ARG A 126 -4.84 12.80 -15.43
N THR A 127 -4.33 12.41 -14.25
CA THR A 127 -2.96 11.87 -14.13
C THR A 127 -2.71 10.66 -15.02
N TRP A 128 -3.67 9.74 -15.09
CA TRP A 128 -3.54 8.57 -15.96
C TRP A 128 -3.62 8.95 -17.44
N ALA A 129 -4.52 9.86 -17.82
CA ALA A 129 -4.63 10.36 -19.19
C ALA A 129 -3.32 11.03 -19.65
N GLU A 130 -2.67 11.81 -18.78
CA GLU A 130 -1.38 12.46 -19.07
C GLU A 130 -0.26 11.43 -19.27
N ILE A 131 -0.18 10.40 -18.41
CA ILE A 131 0.77 9.30 -18.58
C ILE A 131 0.56 8.60 -19.94
N GLN A 132 -0.71 8.34 -20.31
CA GLN A 132 -1.04 7.73 -21.60
C GLN A 132 -0.64 8.60 -22.78
N GLU A 133 -0.84 9.89 -22.72
CA GLU A 133 -0.44 10.83 -23.76
C GLU A 133 1.08 10.86 -23.94
N ILE A 134 1.83 10.96 -22.83
CA ILE A 134 3.30 11.01 -22.86
C ILE A 134 3.91 9.71 -23.40
N LEU A 135 3.46 8.56 -22.92
CA LEU A 135 4.06 7.28 -23.28
C LEU A 135 3.54 6.73 -24.61
N GLY A 136 2.34 7.12 -25.03
CA GLY A 136 1.59 6.52 -26.11
C GLY A 136 2.09 6.82 -27.51
N THR A 137 1.34 6.33 -28.51
CA THR A 137 1.63 6.47 -29.94
C THR A 137 1.10 7.77 -30.57
N GLY A 138 0.53 8.68 -29.76
CA GLY A 138 0.05 9.98 -30.23
C GLY A 138 1.16 10.86 -30.78
N PRO A 139 0.80 12.02 -31.41
CA PRO A 139 1.76 12.89 -32.11
C PRO A 139 2.91 13.41 -31.23
N ASN A 140 2.67 13.58 -29.94
CA ASN A 140 3.66 14.06 -28.95
C ASN A 140 4.13 12.92 -28.01
N GLY A 141 3.67 11.69 -28.21
CA GLY A 141 4.00 10.55 -27.38
C GLY A 141 5.34 9.91 -27.73
N LEU A 142 5.80 9.02 -26.85
CA LEU A 142 7.07 8.31 -27.00
C LEU A 142 6.98 7.12 -27.96
N GLY A 143 5.80 6.78 -28.49
CA GLY A 143 5.57 5.75 -29.48
C GLY A 143 5.33 4.36 -28.92
N TYR A 144 5.01 4.22 -27.62
CA TYR A 144 4.71 2.91 -27.04
C TYR A 144 3.23 2.55 -27.14
N HIS A 145 2.95 1.31 -27.48
CA HIS A 145 1.65 0.69 -27.25
C HIS A 145 1.58 0.28 -25.77
N ILE A 146 0.61 0.83 -25.04
CA ILE A 146 0.54 0.67 -23.58
C ILE A 146 -0.74 -0.03 -23.14
N ALA A 147 -0.62 -0.82 -22.08
CA ALA A 147 -1.76 -1.41 -21.39
C ALA A 147 -1.54 -1.30 -19.88
N ALA A 148 -2.64 -1.25 -19.10
CA ALA A 148 -2.58 -1.18 -17.65
C ALA A 148 -3.62 -2.11 -17.03
N GLU A 149 -3.22 -2.87 -15.99
CA GLU A 149 -4.11 -3.77 -15.25
C GLU A 149 -3.72 -3.82 -13.78
N ARG A 150 -4.66 -4.20 -12.92
CA ARG A 150 -4.46 -4.31 -11.48
C ARG A 150 -4.30 -5.75 -11.07
N PHE A 151 -3.23 -6.02 -10.33
CA PHE A 151 -2.97 -7.32 -9.74
C PHE A 151 -2.67 -7.19 -8.25
N SER A 152 -2.85 -8.30 -7.56
CA SER A 152 -2.48 -8.47 -6.17
C SER A 152 -1.87 -9.86 -5.97
N PRO A 153 -0.90 -10.03 -5.06
CA PRO A 153 -0.23 -11.31 -4.83
C PRO A 153 -1.18 -12.50 -4.64
N HIS A 154 -2.35 -12.30 -4.00
CA HIS A 154 -3.33 -13.37 -3.80
C HIS A 154 -3.93 -13.91 -5.12
N ASN A 155 -3.88 -13.12 -6.20
CA ASN A 155 -4.28 -13.58 -7.53
C ASN A 155 -3.37 -14.73 -8.06
N PHE A 156 -2.19 -14.88 -7.47
CA PHE A 156 -1.15 -15.83 -7.86
C PHE A 156 -0.74 -16.76 -6.71
N GLY A 157 -1.65 -17.00 -5.76
CA GLY A 157 -1.45 -17.98 -4.67
C GLY A 157 -0.64 -17.48 -3.47
N ILE A 158 -0.26 -16.19 -3.41
CA ILE A 158 0.47 -15.64 -2.28
C ILE A 158 -0.54 -15.03 -1.30
N PRO A 159 -0.51 -15.36 0.00
CA PRO A 159 -1.53 -14.97 0.96
C PRO A 159 -1.45 -13.48 1.37
N GLN A 160 -1.43 -12.56 0.40
CA GLN A 160 -1.41 -11.13 0.65
C GLN A 160 -2.38 -10.38 -0.27
N ILE A 161 -3.25 -9.53 0.29
CA ILE A 161 -4.04 -8.58 -0.48
C ILE A 161 -3.27 -7.26 -0.54
N ARG A 162 -2.63 -7.01 -1.71
CA ARG A 162 -1.85 -5.81 -2.02
C ARG A 162 -2.06 -5.44 -3.48
N GLU A 163 -3.13 -4.72 -3.76
CA GLU A 163 -3.40 -4.28 -5.14
C GLU A 163 -2.38 -3.26 -5.61
N ARG A 164 -1.88 -3.46 -6.84
CA ARG A 164 -1.01 -2.55 -7.57
C ARG A 164 -1.44 -2.49 -9.02
N VAL A 165 -1.25 -1.34 -9.64
CA VAL A 165 -1.37 -1.19 -11.09
C VAL A 165 -0.02 -1.50 -11.72
N TYR A 166 -0.05 -2.33 -12.75
CA TYR A 166 1.08 -2.59 -13.62
C TYR A 166 0.78 -1.96 -14.97
N ILE A 167 1.72 -1.15 -15.47
CA ILE A 167 1.64 -0.50 -16.77
C ILE A 167 2.74 -1.11 -17.61
N VAL A 168 2.37 -1.71 -18.71
CA VAL A 168 3.32 -2.30 -19.66
C VAL A 168 3.32 -1.51 -20.96
N GLY A 169 4.46 -1.46 -21.61
CA GLY A 169 4.60 -0.83 -22.92
C GLY A 169 5.51 -1.61 -23.84
N SER A 170 5.21 -1.52 -25.14
CA SER A 170 5.99 -2.11 -26.23
C SER A 170 6.08 -1.13 -27.40
N LEU A 171 7.23 -1.07 -28.06
CA LEU A 171 7.38 -0.30 -29.30
C LEU A 171 6.63 -0.94 -30.48
N LYS A 172 6.35 -2.23 -30.43
CA LYS A 172 5.47 -2.92 -31.38
C LYS A 172 4.05 -3.05 -30.81
N PRO A 173 3.02 -3.20 -31.65
CA PRO A 173 1.65 -3.42 -31.20
C PRO A 173 1.53 -4.60 -30.24
N LEU A 174 0.65 -4.46 -29.23
CA LEU A 174 0.36 -5.47 -28.21
C LEU A 174 -0.71 -6.48 -28.66
N GLU A 175 -0.83 -6.78 -29.95
CA GLU A 175 -1.90 -7.62 -30.53
C GLU A 175 -1.94 -9.04 -29.95
N ASN A 176 -0.78 -9.61 -29.62
CA ASN A 176 -0.64 -10.94 -29.02
C ASN A 176 -0.39 -10.91 -27.52
N PHE A 177 -0.46 -9.75 -26.89
CA PHE A 177 -0.30 -9.63 -25.45
C PHE A 177 -1.62 -9.93 -24.75
N ALA A 178 -1.58 -10.85 -23.80
CA ALA A 178 -2.67 -11.09 -22.87
C ALA A 178 -2.15 -11.02 -21.44
N TRP A 179 -2.87 -10.30 -20.60
CA TRP A 179 -2.55 -10.26 -19.18
C TRP A 179 -2.53 -11.65 -18.55
N PRO A 180 -1.68 -11.89 -17.52
CA PRO A 180 -1.63 -13.19 -16.88
C PRO A 180 -3.01 -13.57 -16.31
N THR A 181 -3.42 -14.80 -16.54
CA THR A 181 -4.69 -15.32 -16.04
C THR A 181 -4.66 -15.41 -14.52
N ILE A 182 -5.67 -14.80 -13.90
CA ILE A 182 -5.90 -14.92 -12.45
C ILE A 182 -6.49 -16.31 -12.20
N THR A 183 -5.76 -17.15 -11.47
CA THR A 183 -6.28 -18.44 -11.03
C THR A 183 -6.73 -18.31 -9.58
N PRO A 184 -8.04 -18.38 -9.29
CA PRO A 184 -8.51 -18.41 -7.92
C PRO A 184 -7.87 -19.59 -7.20
N ALA A 185 -7.04 -19.31 -6.22
CA ALA A 185 -6.43 -20.31 -5.36
C ALA A 185 -6.82 -20.01 -3.91
N GLU A 186 -7.14 -21.05 -3.15
CA GLU A 186 -7.23 -20.89 -1.71
C GLU A 186 -5.83 -20.58 -1.17
N THR A 187 -5.69 -19.40 -0.59
CA THR A 187 -4.45 -18.98 0.07
C THR A 187 -4.54 -19.22 1.57
N SER A 188 -3.41 -19.54 2.20
CA SER A 188 -3.28 -19.61 3.66
C SER A 188 -2.02 -18.88 4.10
N ILE A 189 -2.14 -18.09 5.15
CA ILE A 189 -1.00 -17.44 5.79
C ILE A 189 0.00 -18.47 6.33
N ASP A 190 -0.46 -19.66 6.66
CA ASP A 190 0.39 -20.74 7.20
C ASP A 190 1.49 -21.17 6.21
N THR A 191 1.28 -20.93 4.91
CA THR A 191 2.29 -21.26 3.87
C THR A 191 3.55 -20.42 3.93
N ILE A 192 3.48 -19.25 4.60
CA ILE A 192 4.62 -18.32 4.69
C ILE A 192 5.17 -18.19 6.11
N LEU A 193 4.50 -18.77 7.09
CA LEU A 193 4.97 -18.72 8.48
C LEU A 193 6.17 -19.66 8.69
N ASP A 194 7.12 -19.17 9.46
CA ASP A 194 8.23 -19.98 9.96
C ASP A 194 7.80 -20.73 11.22
N ASP A 195 8.32 -21.95 11.39
CA ASP A 195 8.05 -22.74 12.58
C ASP A 195 8.87 -22.19 13.77
N HIS A 196 8.16 -21.63 14.77
CA HIS A 196 8.73 -21.08 16.00
C HIS A 196 9.94 -20.15 15.81
N PRO A 197 9.85 -19.04 15.03
CA PRO A 197 10.99 -18.20 14.74
C PRO A 197 11.51 -17.52 16.02
N ALA A 198 12.78 -17.82 16.37
CA ALA A 198 13.39 -17.35 17.61
C ALA A 198 13.47 -15.81 17.74
N ASN A 199 13.51 -15.11 16.59
CA ASN A 199 13.58 -13.65 16.51
C ASN A 199 12.23 -12.96 16.42
N ALA A 200 11.12 -13.68 16.55
CA ALA A 200 9.79 -13.11 16.49
C ALA A 200 9.49 -12.23 17.72
N ARG A 201 9.11 -10.99 17.47
CA ARG A 201 8.71 -10.05 18.53
C ARG A 201 7.37 -10.49 19.14
N LYS A 202 7.34 -10.71 20.44
CA LYS A 202 6.12 -10.98 21.20
C LYS A 202 5.25 -9.73 21.32
N LEU A 203 3.97 -9.91 21.58
CA LEU A 203 3.07 -8.80 21.88
C LEU A 203 3.46 -8.14 23.21
N SER A 204 3.43 -6.82 23.24
CA SER A 204 3.61 -6.08 24.52
C SER A 204 2.39 -6.30 25.44
N PRO A 205 2.54 -6.12 26.75
CA PRO A 205 1.42 -6.22 27.69
C PRO A 205 0.24 -5.32 27.30
N GLN A 206 0.51 -4.07 26.90
CA GLN A 206 -0.53 -3.14 26.48
C GLN A 206 -1.29 -3.63 25.22
N VAL A 207 -0.59 -4.18 24.24
CA VAL A 207 -1.21 -4.74 23.03
C VAL A 207 -2.05 -5.96 23.37
N THR A 208 -1.52 -6.86 24.20
CA THR A 208 -2.24 -8.05 24.65
C THR A 208 -3.52 -7.66 25.39
N GLU A 209 -3.42 -6.74 26.35
CA GLU A 209 -4.57 -6.26 27.11
C GLU A 209 -5.64 -5.59 26.24
N CYS A 210 -5.22 -4.80 25.24
CA CYS A 210 -6.15 -4.21 24.28
C CYS A 210 -6.90 -5.29 23.47
N LEU A 211 -6.18 -6.30 23.01
CA LEU A 211 -6.80 -7.40 22.26
C LEU A 211 -7.72 -8.26 23.14
N GLU A 212 -7.40 -8.46 24.40
CA GLU A 212 -8.28 -9.13 25.38
C GLU A 212 -9.55 -8.33 25.65
N VAL A 213 -9.48 -7.00 25.71
CA VAL A 213 -10.67 -6.15 25.82
C VAL A 213 -11.55 -6.30 24.58
N TRP A 214 -10.98 -6.31 23.38
CA TRP A 214 -11.77 -6.56 22.17
C TRP A 214 -12.28 -8.01 22.09
N ALA A 215 -11.54 -9.00 22.59
CA ALA A 215 -12.03 -10.38 22.71
C ALA A 215 -13.26 -10.46 23.65
N ASP A 216 -13.22 -9.77 24.79
CA ASP A 216 -14.38 -9.66 25.70
C ASP A 216 -15.59 -8.98 25.03
N PHE A 217 -15.36 -7.94 24.21
CA PHE A 217 -16.41 -7.32 23.41
C PHE A 217 -17.08 -8.32 22.44
N LEU A 218 -16.27 -9.11 21.73
CA LEU A 218 -16.76 -10.11 20.79
C LEU A 218 -17.55 -11.23 21.51
N ASN A 219 -17.09 -11.64 22.69
CA ASN A 219 -17.74 -12.67 23.49
C ASN A 219 -19.07 -12.19 24.12
N ARG A 220 -19.17 -10.91 24.48
CA ARG A 220 -20.40 -10.30 25.01
C ARG A 220 -21.46 -10.06 23.94
N CYS A 221 -21.05 -9.91 22.69
CA CYS A 221 -21.97 -9.67 21.59
C CYS A 221 -22.93 -10.84 21.45
N PRO A 222 -24.27 -10.65 21.60
CA PRO A 222 -25.24 -11.74 21.53
C PRO A 222 -25.15 -12.51 20.19
N PRO A 223 -25.42 -13.83 20.18
CA PRO A 223 -25.30 -14.64 18.97
C PRO A 223 -26.18 -14.17 17.80
N ASN A 224 -27.32 -13.56 18.11
CA ASN A 224 -28.29 -13.03 17.13
C ASN A 224 -27.95 -11.63 16.63
N VAL A 225 -26.90 -10.98 17.15
CA VAL A 225 -26.43 -9.67 16.70
C VAL A 225 -25.31 -9.84 15.68
N ASP A 226 -25.49 -9.40 14.46
CA ASP A 226 -24.44 -9.38 13.46
C ASP A 226 -23.43 -8.26 13.72
N LEU A 227 -22.16 -8.64 13.76
CA LEU A 227 -21.08 -7.63 13.80
C LEU A 227 -21.03 -6.89 12.47
N PRO A 228 -20.96 -5.55 12.49
CA PRO A 228 -21.05 -4.75 11.28
C PRO A 228 -19.82 -4.91 10.38
N SER A 229 -20.02 -4.68 9.08
CA SER A 229 -18.95 -4.61 8.09
C SER A 229 -18.22 -3.26 8.05
N PHE A 230 -18.79 -2.23 8.68
CA PHE A 230 -18.14 -0.93 8.86
C PHE A 230 -17.22 -0.94 10.09
N PRO A 231 -16.21 -0.04 10.15
CA PRO A 231 -15.35 0.06 11.32
C PRO A 231 -16.14 0.48 12.57
N LEU A 232 -16.02 -0.29 13.64
CA LEU A 232 -16.54 0.07 14.95
C LEU A 232 -15.68 1.19 15.54
N TRP A 233 -16.29 2.32 15.84
CA TRP A 233 -15.66 3.47 16.48
C TRP A 233 -16.27 3.68 17.85
N SER A 234 -15.76 3.01 18.89
CA SER A 234 -16.33 3.07 20.22
C SER A 234 -16.42 4.50 20.78
N MET A 235 -15.58 5.40 20.29
CA MET A 235 -15.61 6.82 20.65
C MET A 235 -16.91 7.54 20.23
N GLU A 236 -17.68 7.01 19.27
CA GLU A 236 -18.98 7.57 18.87
C GLU A 236 -20.12 7.15 19.81
N TRP A 237 -19.90 6.14 20.62
CA TRP A 237 -20.90 5.64 21.55
C TRP A 237 -21.16 6.67 22.64
N ARG A 238 -22.42 7.05 22.85
CA ARG A 238 -22.90 8.15 23.69
C ARG A 238 -22.45 9.56 23.24
N ALA A 239 -21.79 9.73 22.10
CA ALA A 239 -21.47 11.05 21.58
C ALA A 239 -22.72 11.70 20.97
N THR A 240 -22.86 13.03 21.14
CA THR A 240 -24.03 13.77 20.65
C THR A 240 -23.67 15.01 19.84
N TYR A 241 -22.37 15.29 19.60
CA TYR A 241 -21.95 16.41 18.78
C TYR A 241 -22.54 16.31 17.36
N PRO A 242 -22.84 17.44 16.69
CA PRO A 242 -23.42 17.43 15.35
C PRO A 242 -22.40 17.02 14.28
N TYR A 243 -22.87 16.35 13.23
CA TYR A 243 -22.00 15.79 12.20
C TYR A 243 -22.61 15.77 10.78
N GLU A 244 -23.91 15.99 10.63
CA GLU A 244 -24.62 15.92 9.33
C GLU A 244 -24.57 17.26 8.61
N GLU A 245 -25.22 18.27 9.17
CA GLU A 245 -25.36 19.60 8.56
C GLU A 245 -24.22 20.54 8.98
N THR A 246 -23.68 20.35 10.16
CA THR A 246 -22.56 21.13 10.69
C THR A 246 -21.56 20.24 11.41
N THR A 247 -20.40 20.76 11.70
CA THR A 247 -19.32 20.03 12.38
C THR A 247 -18.91 20.69 13.70
N PRO A 248 -18.22 19.98 14.61
CA PRO A 248 -17.64 20.61 15.79
C PRO A 248 -16.69 21.78 15.45
N TYR A 249 -15.98 21.71 14.32
CA TYR A 249 -15.14 22.79 13.85
C TYR A 249 -15.95 24.03 13.49
N ALA A 250 -17.02 23.87 12.71
CA ALA A 250 -17.89 24.98 12.35
C ALA A 250 -18.49 25.65 13.60
N LEU A 251 -18.99 24.86 14.57
CA LEU A 251 -19.51 25.40 15.84
C LEU A 251 -18.43 26.12 16.66
N LYS A 252 -17.20 25.60 16.66
CA LYS A 252 -16.08 26.24 17.34
C LYS A 252 -15.76 27.60 16.73
N GLU A 253 -15.72 27.70 15.39
CA GLU A 253 -15.43 28.95 14.67
C GLU A 253 -16.56 29.98 14.84
N ASP A 254 -17.81 29.54 14.75
CA ASP A 254 -18.97 30.43 14.74
C ASP A 254 -19.37 30.89 16.17
N TYR A 255 -19.17 30.07 17.19
CA TYR A 255 -19.66 30.31 18.56
C TYR A 255 -18.58 30.17 19.66
N GLY A 256 -17.33 29.93 19.29
CA GLY A 256 -16.24 29.75 20.25
C GLY A 256 -16.46 28.62 21.24
N ILE A 257 -16.13 28.87 22.51
CA ILE A 257 -16.23 27.88 23.60
C ILE A 257 -17.67 27.40 23.85
N GLU A 258 -18.65 28.25 23.62
CA GLU A 258 -20.06 27.93 23.87
C GLU A 258 -20.64 26.98 22.83
N GLY A 259 -20.12 27.01 21.59
CA GLY A 259 -20.64 26.18 20.49
C GLY A 259 -20.62 24.67 20.74
N LEU A 260 -19.74 24.19 21.64
CA LEU A 260 -19.62 22.76 21.98
C LEU A 260 -20.23 22.41 23.36
N LYS A 261 -20.69 23.39 24.14
CA LYS A 261 -21.10 23.19 25.55
C LYS A 261 -22.28 22.23 25.73
N GLY A 262 -23.23 22.27 24.83
CA GLY A 262 -24.48 21.47 24.91
C GLY A 262 -24.32 20.00 24.55
N PHE A 263 -23.14 19.57 24.10
CA PHE A 263 -22.93 18.25 23.52
C PHE A 263 -22.05 17.34 24.38
N CYS A 264 -22.13 16.06 24.07
CA CYS A 264 -21.21 15.04 24.57
C CYS A 264 -20.18 14.68 23.49
N GLY A 265 -18.91 14.56 23.86
CA GLY A 265 -17.81 14.04 23.07
C GLY A 265 -17.68 12.51 23.16
N SER A 266 -16.46 12.01 23.02
CA SER A 266 -16.15 10.58 23.05
C SER A 266 -16.75 9.90 24.30
N HIS A 267 -17.42 8.75 24.08
CA HIS A 267 -18.02 7.92 25.14
C HIS A 267 -18.98 8.68 26.08
N GLY A 268 -19.62 9.73 25.59
CA GLY A 268 -20.56 10.52 26.35
C GLY A 268 -19.94 11.55 27.30
N ARG A 269 -18.66 11.90 27.16
CA ARG A 269 -18.01 12.92 27.98
C ARG A 269 -18.70 14.27 27.82
N LYS A 270 -19.36 14.77 28.87
CA LYS A 270 -20.12 16.03 28.85
C LYS A 270 -19.18 17.23 28.66
N MET A 271 -19.22 17.86 27.47
CA MET A 271 -18.32 18.97 27.14
C MET A 271 -18.65 20.24 27.90
N GLY A 272 -19.89 20.41 28.35
CA GLY A 272 -20.31 21.53 29.22
C GLY A 272 -19.64 21.57 30.60
N GLN A 273 -19.10 20.45 31.08
CA GLN A 273 -18.38 20.35 32.33
C GLN A 273 -16.89 20.73 32.21
N LEU A 274 -16.38 20.87 30.97
CA LEU A 274 -14.99 21.20 30.67
C LEU A 274 -14.80 22.73 30.63
N ARG A 275 -13.72 23.20 31.23
CA ARG A 275 -13.51 24.64 31.44
C ARG A 275 -12.94 25.37 30.23
N SER A 276 -12.07 24.71 29.46
CA SER A 276 -11.40 25.33 28.32
C SER A 276 -11.98 24.84 26.98
N LEU A 277 -11.78 25.63 25.92
CA LEU A 277 -12.10 25.25 24.55
C LEU A 277 -11.26 24.05 24.08
N ASP A 278 -9.99 24.02 24.48
CA ASP A 278 -9.07 22.94 24.13
C ASP A 278 -9.51 21.63 24.79
N ASP A 279 -9.93 21.63 26.05
CA ASP A 279 -10.45 20.43 26.71
C ASP A 279 -11.71 19.90 26.01
N ARG A 280 -12.61 20.80 25.59
CA ARG A 280 -13.82 20.42 24.84
C ARG A 280 -13.46 19.86 23.47
N TRP A 281 -12.49 20.48 22.78
CA TRP A 281 -11.99 19.99 21.52
C TRP A 281 -11.35 18.61 21.66
N MET A 282 -10.53 18.42 22.68
CA MET A 282 -9.88 17.13 22.96
C MET A 282 -10.84 16.04 23.45
N ALA A 283 -12.01 16.40 23.96
CA ALA A 283 -13.05 15.45 24.33
C ALA A 283 -13.77 14.84 23.11
N LEU A 284 -13.68 15.47 21.95
CA LEU A 284 -14.24 14.91 20.72
C LEU A 284 -13.47 13.66 20.25
N PRO A 285 -14.12 12.73 19.52
CA PRO A 285 -13.42 11.67 18.81
C PRO A 285 -12.32 12.22 17.89
N SER A 286 -11.20 11.52 17.80
CA SER A 286 -10.05 11.98 17.00
C SER A 286 -10.37 12.28 15.54
N HIS A 287 -11.26 11.49 14.93
CA HIS A 287 -11.71 11.69 13.55
C HIS A 287 -12.68 12.88 13.37
N ALA A 288 -13.28 13.39 14.46
CA ALA A 288 -14.13 14.57 14.45
C ALA A 288 -13.36 15.89 14.63
N ARG A 289 -12.11 15.81 15.11
CA ARG A 289 -11.19 16.94 15.31
C ARG A 289 -10.49 17.34 14.02
N THR A 290 -11.25 17.76 13.03
CA THR A 290 -10.76 18.20 11.71
C THR A 290 -11.20 19.63 11.42
N HIS A 291 -10.46 20.37 10.58
CA HIS A 291 -10.77 21.75 10.19
C HIS A 291 -11.81 21.83 9.04
N GLN A 292 -12.71 20.86 8.96
CA GLN A 292 -13.74 20.79 7.93
C GLN A 292 -15.06 21.34 8.46
N ARG A 293 -15.66 22.30 7.74
CA ARG A 293 -16.99 22.84 8.08
C ARG A 293 -18.13 21.87 7.75
N LYS A 294 -17.89 20.92 6.84
CA LYS A 294 -18.78 19.78 6.53
C LYS A 294 -17.96 18.49 6.43
N PHE A 295 -18.48 17.42 6.99
CA PHE A 295 -17.83 16.12 6.83
C PHE A 295 -18.14 15.50 5.47
N PRO A 296 -17.21 14.73 4.88
CA PRO A 296 -17.51 13.96 3.68
C PRO A 296 -18.53 12.86 4.00
N LYS A 297 -19.34 12.50 2.98
CA LYS A 297 -20.46 11.55 3.11
C LYS A 297 -20.06 10.26 3.82
N TRP A 298 -18.94 9.65 3.46
CA TRP A 298 -18.46 8.40 4.09
C TRP A 298 -18.28 8.52 5.61
N LYS A 299 -17.79 9.68 6.09
CA LYS A 299 -17.60 9.94 7.53
C LYS A 299 -18.92 10.12 8.25
N ILE A 300 -19.87 10.84 7.63
CA ILE A 300 -21.25 11.01 8.15
C ILE A 300 -21.89 9.62 8.29
N ASP A 301 -21.80 8.79 7.26
CA ASP A 301 -22.37 7.44 7.26
C ASP A 301 -21.76 6.57 8.37
N PHE A 302 -20.44 6.60 8.56
CA PHE A 302 -19.80 5.84 9.65
C PHE A 302 -20.19 6.35 11.05
N ILE A 303 -20.28 7.66 11.27
CA ILE A 303 -20.72 8.20 12.56
C ILE A 303 -22.16 7.75 12.85
N ARG A 304 -23.06 7.90 11.87
CA ARG A 304 -24.47 7.49 12.00
C ARG A 304 -24.57 6.00 12.33
N GLN A 305 -23.90 5.15 11.56
CA GLN A 305 -23.91 3.70 11.75
C GLN A 305 -23.37 3.28 13.13
N ASN A 306 -22.30 3.90 13.61
CA ASN A 306 -21.73 3.60 14.92
C ASN A 306 -22.65 4.03 16.06
N ARG A 307 -23.28 5.19 15.97
CA ARG A 307 -24.24 5.65 16.98
C ARG A 307 -25.50 4.80 16.98
N GLN A 308 -25.99 4.38 15.80
CA GLN A 308 -27.13 3.48 15.70
C GLN A 308 -26.79 2.10 16.28
N PHE A 309 -25.65 1.51 15.88
CA PHE A 309 -25.22 0.23 16.43
C PHE A 309 -25.12 0.24 17.96
N TYR A 310 -24.60 1.33 18.53
CA TYR A 310 -24.58 1.49 19.98
C TYR A 310 -26.00 1.59 20.58
N ALA A 311 -26.89 2.38 19.98
CA ALA A 311 -28.25 2.56 20.47
C ALA A 311 -29.02 1.22 20.52
N ASP A 312 -28.86 0.39 19.48
CA ASP A 312 -29.50 -0.91 19.36
C ASP A 312 -28.91 -1.98 20.30
N ASN A 313 -27.67 -1.76 20.78
CA ASN A 313 -26.89 -2.75 21.51
C ASN A 313 -26.39 -2.27 22.88
N ARG A 314 -26.94 -1.17 23.36
CA ARG A 314 -26.50 -0.46 24.56
C ARG A 314 -26.41 -1.36 25.80
N GLU A 315 -27.33 -2.29 25.96
CA GLU A 315 -27.48 -3.13 27.13
C GLU A 315 -26.21 -3.94 27.43
N TRP A 316 -25.61 -4.54 26.41
CA TRP A 316 -24.39 -5.34 26.58
C TRP A 316 -23.09 -4.53 26.33
N ILE A 317 -23.16 -3.40 25.62
CA ILE A 317 -22.01 -2.52 25.37
C ILE A 317 -21.65 -1.67 26.60
N ASP A 318 -22.64 -1.14 27.30
CA ASP A 318 -22.41 -0.23 28.45
C ASP A 318 -21.53 -0.85 29.55
N PRO A 319 -21.73 -2.11 29.99
CA PRO A 319 -20.87 -2.76 30.97
C PRO A 319 -19.42 -2.98 30.50
N TRP A 320 -19.21 -3.10 29.18
CA TRP A 320 -17.88 -3.28 28.58
C TRP A 320 -17.13 -1.96 28.39
N MET A 321 -17.84 -0.86 28.18
CA MET A 321 -17.27 0.41 27.72
C MET A 321 -16.13 0.94 28.60
N ALA A 322 -16.20 0.76 29.91
CA ALA A 322 -15.15 1.22 30.84
C ALA A 322 -13.76 0.61 30.52
N SER A 323 -13.73 -0.60 30.00
CA SER A 323 -12.50 -1.35 29.71
C SER A 323 -11.70 -0.76 28.54
N ILE A 324 -12.37 -0.15 27.55
CA ILE A 324 -11.71 0.42 26.36
C ILE A 324 -11.17 1.83 26.58
N LEU A 325 -11.67 2.55 27.57
CA LEU A 325 -11.32 3.96 27.78
C LEU A 325 -9.86 4.21 28.13
N LYS A 326 -9.17 3.21 28.69
CA LYS A 326 -7.75 3.32 29.09
C LYS A 326 -6.77 3.31 27.92
N PHE A 327 -7.23 2.95 26.71
CA PHE A 327 -6.36 2.87 25.54
C PHE A 327 -6.38 4.16 24.71
N PRO A 328 -5.31 4.41 23.91
CA PRO A 328 -5.30 5.48 22.91
C PRO A 328 -6.41 5.32 21.89
N SER A 329 -6.86 6.43 21.31
CA SER A 329 -8.01 6.47 20.36
C SER A 329 -7.85 5.56 19.13
N SER A 330 -6.63 5.30 18.69
CA SER A 330 -6.36 4.34 17.61
C SER A 330 -6.69 2.90 17.99
N LEU A 331 -6.57 2.54 19.26
CA LEU A 331 -6.87 1.21 19.79
C LEU A 331 -8.34 1.05 20.20
N GLN A 332 -9.10 2.15 20.22
CA GLN A 332 -10.53 2.18 20.51
C GLN A 332 -11.41 1.96 19.28
N LYS A 333 -10.85 1.41 18.20
CA LYS A 333 -11.53 1.12 16.94
C LYS A 333 -11.27 -0.33 16.53
N LEU A 334 -12.29 -1.02 15.98
CA LEU A 334 -12.18 -2.40 15.49
C LEU A 334 -12.75 -2.51 14.08
N GLU A 335 -11.97 -3.03 13.15
CA GLU A 335 -12.42 -3.42 11.81
C GLU A 335 -12.62 -4.94 11.76
N TRP A 336 -13.83 -5.40 12.04
CA TRP A 336 -14.17 -6.83 12.03
C TRP A 336 -14.54 -7.29 10.62
N ASN A 337 -13.56 -7.74 9.83
CA ASN A 337 -13.78 -8.19 8.45
C ASN A 337 -14.02 -9.70 8.33
N ILE A 338 -14.69 -10.30 9.34
CA ILE A 338 -14.84 -11.77 9.46
C ILE A 338 -16.34 -12.13 9.49
N LYS A 339 -17.08 -11.75 8.44
CA LYS A 339 -18.50 -12.13 8.35
C LYS A 339 -18.66 -13.64 8.46
N GLY A 340 -19.52 -14.11 9.39
CA GLY A 340 -19.80 -15.52 9.63
C GLY A 340 -18.65 -16.35 10.25
N GLY A 341 -17.55 -15.72 10.68
CA GLY A 341 -16.45 -16.40 11.37
C GLY A 341 -16.65 -16.51 12.89
N ARG A 342 -15.82 -17.33 13.54
CA ARG A 342 -15.78 -17.42 15.01
C ARG A 342 -15.47 -16.04 15.61
N ARG A 343 -16.10 -15.73 16.73
CA ARG A 343 -15.90 -14.46 17.46
C ARG A 343 -14.72 -14.53 18.44
N ASP A 344 -13.65 -15.18 18.01
CA ASP A 344 -12.41 -15.28 18.76
C ASP A 344 -11.31 -14.52 18.01
N ILE A 345 -10.93 -13.35 18.51
CA ILE A 345 -9.92 -12.49 17.88
C ILE A 345 -8.56 -13.20 17.72
N TRP A 346 -8.30 -14.19 18.58
CA TRP A 346 -7.04 -14.91 18.58
C TRP A 346 -6.91 -15.95 17.46
N ASP A 347 -7.98 -16.23 16.72
CA ASP A 347 -7.95 -17.14 15.56
C ASP A 347 -7.47 -16.46 14.26
N TYR A 348 -7.14 -15.17 14.28
CA TYR A 348 -7.02 -14.36 13.08
C TYR A 348 -5.68 -13.65 12.93
N VAL A 349 -5.43 -13.12 11.73
CA VAL A 349 -4.34 -12.17 11.48
C VAL A 349 -4.83 -10.78 11.83
N LEU A 350 -4.06 -10.08 12.66
CA LEU A 350 -4.40 -8.75 13.14
C LEU A 350 -3.40 -7.71 12.65
N GLN A 351 -3.83 -6.46 12.55
CA GLN A 351 -2.94 -5.34 12.26
C GLN A 351 -3.45 -4.08 12.95
N PHE A 352 -2.58 -3.40 13.66
CA PHE A 352 -2.88 -2.07 14.20
C PHE A 352 -2.68 -1.01 13.12
N ARG A 353 -3.66 -0.13 12.96
CA ARG A 353 -3.65 0.98 12.02
C ARG A 353 -4.20 2.24 12.70
N ALA A 354 -3.99 3.40 12.08
CA ALA A 354 -4.66 4.64 12.51
C ALA A 354 -6.19 4.51 12.47
N SER A 355 -6.72 3.67 11.58
CA SER A 355 -8.14 3.34 11.46
C SER A 355 -8.65 2.36 12.52
N GLY A 356 -7.77 1.70 13.28
CA GLY A 356 -8.13 0.76 14.32
C GLY A 356 -7.44 -0.59 14.24
N VAL A 357 -7.90 -1.53 15.07
CA VAL A 357 -7.49 -2.94 15.05
C VAL A 357 -8.20 -3.63 13.88
N ARG A 358 -7.46 -4.01 12.88
CA ARG A 358 -7.99 -4.73 11.71
C ARG A 358 -7.86 -6.23 11.91
N VAL A 359 -8.96 -6.96 11.69
CA VAL A 359 -9.01 -8.42 11.77
C VAL A 359 -9.19 -8.99 10.37
N LYS A 360 -8.39 -10.01 10.04
CA LYS A 360 -8.38 -10.70 8.75
C LYS A 360 -8.37 -12.21 8.96
N ARG A 361 -9.03 -12.95 8.07
CA ARG A 361 -8.96 -14.42 8.04
C ARG A 361 -7.52 -14.89 7.84
N ARG A 362 -7.21 -16.13 8.23
CA ARG A 362 -5.90 -16.77 7.97
C ARG A 362 -5.59 -16.98 6.49
N THR A 363 -6.57 -16.76 5.62
CA THR A 363 -6.37 -16.87 4.17
C THR A 363 -5.44 -15.82 3.60
N THR A 364 -5.42 -14.61 4.18
CA THR A 364 -4.60 -13.51 3.63
C THR A 364 -4.10 -12.56 4.71
N ALA A 365 -2.84 -12.13 4.58
CA ALA A 365 -2.29 -11.00 5.32
C ALA A 365 -2.83 -9.67 4.76
N PRO A 366 -2.94 -8.63 5.60
CA PRO A 366 -3.14 -7.28 5.12
C PRO A 366 -1.94 -6.79 4.31
N SER A 367 -2.16 -5.80 3.42
CA SER A 367 -1.07 -5.18 2.66
C SER A 367 0.03 -4.68 3.60
N LEU A 368 1.25 -5.09 3.31
CA LEU A 368 2.42 -4.45 3.88
C LEU A 368 2.50 -3.02 3.33
N ILE A 369 2.61 -2.06 4.22
CA ILE A 369 2.84 -0.64 3.88
C ILE A 369 4.22 -0.27 4.42
N ALA A 370 4.76 0.90 4.10
CA ALA A 370 5.98 1.41 4.75
C ALA A 370 5.71 1.54 6.26
N MET A 371 5.90 0.45 6.99
CA MET A 371 5.35 0.23 8.33
C MET A 371 6.25 0.77 9.42
N THR A 372 5.62 1.31 10.45
CA THR A 372 6.22 1.37 11.78
C THR A 372 6.10 -0.01 12.46
N ASP A 373 6.91 -0.27 13.48
CA ASP A 373 6.90 -1.55 14.22
C ASP A 373 5.53 -1.93 14.79
N THR A 374 4.64 -0.96 15.00
CA THR A 374 3.28 -1.19 15.51
C THR A 374 2.29 -1.66 14.44
N GLN A 375 2.61 -1.44 13.16
CA GLN A 375 1.72 -1.78 12.03
C GLN A 375 2.04 -3.14 11.38
N VAL A 376 3.06 -3.84 11.90
CA VAL A 376 3.40 -5.20 11.45
C VAL A 376 2.22 -6.13 11.72
N PRO A 377 1.86 -7.03 10.80
CA PRO A 377 0.82 -8.01 11.04
C PRO A 377 1.13 -8.90 12.26
N ILE A 378 0.09 -9.22 13.03
CA ILE A 378 0.14 -10.08 14.21
C ILE A 378 -0.44 -11.44 13.84
N ILE A 379 0.29 -12.48 14.18
CA ILE A 379 -0.16 -13.86 14.16
C ILE A 379 -0.78 -14.13 15.54
N ALA A 380 -2.11 -13.87 15.63
CA ALA A 380 -2.75 -13.78 16.94
C ALA A 380 -2.74 -15.11 17.71
N TRP A 381 -2.90 -16.27 17.04
CA TRP A 381 -2.84 -17.59 17.68
C TRP A 381 -1.46 -17.96 18.21
N GLN A 382 -0.40 -17.27 17.74
CA GLN A 382 0.97 -17.42 18.25
C GLN A 382 1.40 -16.25 19.16
N ARG A 383 0.52 -15.29 19.41
CA ARG A 383 0.78 -14.12 20.28
C ARG A 383 2.04 -13.34 19.90
N ARG A 384 2.35 -13.23 18.59
CA ARG A 384 3.56 -12.58 18.08
C ARG A 384 3.31 -11.77 16.82
N TYR A 385 4.21 -10.88 16.52
CA TYR A 385 4.27 -10.22 15.22
C TYR A 385 4.91 -11.13 14.17
N MET A 386 4.59 -10.88 12.88
CA MET A 386 5.33 -11.47 11.78
C MET A 386 6.79 -11.02 11.79
N THR A 387 7.69 -11.91 11.36
CA THR A 387 9.11 -11.59 11.19
C THR A 387 9.37 -10.88 9.85
N PRO A 388 10.52 -10.18 9.69
CA PRO A 388 10.92 -9.66 8.38
C PRO A 388 11.01 -10.74 7.30
N GLN A 389 11.46 -11.96 7.64
CA GLN A 389 11.56 -13.09 6.73
C GLN A 389 10.18 -13.56 6.24
N GLU A 390 9.21 -13.68 7.14
CA GLU A 390 7.83 -14.00 6.76
C GLU A 390 7.20 -12.90 5.89
N CYS A 391 7.49 -11.62 6.19
CA CYS A 391 7.07 -10.51 5.34
C CYS A 391 7.76 -10.51 3.96
N ALA A 392 9.02 -10.97 3.88
CA ALA A 392 9.72 -11.15 2.60
C ALA A 392 9.04 -12.22 1.74
N LYS A 393 8.61 -13.35 2.34
CA LYS A 393 7.82 -14.38 1.64
C LYS A 393 6.50 -13.83 1.09
N LEU A 394 5.83 -12.94 1.81
CA LEU A 394 4.63 -12.24 1.30
C LEU A 394 4.91 -11.38 0.06
N GLN A 395 6.14 -10.88 -0.10
CA GLN A 395 6.58 -10.13 -1.27
C GLN A 395 7.30 -11.00 -2.31
N SER A 396 7.38 -12.32 -2.07
CA SER A 396 8.16 -13.27 -2.90
C SER A 396 9.63 -12.88 -3.02
N LEU A 397 10.18 -12.30 -1.94
CA LEU A 397 11.56 -11.86 -1.81
C LEU A 397 12.39 -12.78 -0.90
N ASP A 398 11.91 -13.97 -0.62
CA ASP A 398 12.59 -15.00 0.19
C ASP A 398 13.86 -15.54 -0.48
N GLY A 399 14.06 -15.27 -1.78
CA GLY A 399 15.31 -15.58 -2.50
C GLY A 399 16.43 -14.57 -2.29
N LEU A 400 16.24 -13.47 -1.53
CA LEU A 400 17.28 -12.51 -1.22
C LEU A 400 18.27 -13.11 -0.20
N LYS A 401 19.56 -12.85 -0.39
CA LYS A 401 20.63 -13.29 0.53
C LYS A 401 20.58 -12.56 1.88
N ALA A 402 20.15 -11.30 1.85
CA ALA A 402 20.09 -10.45 3.02
C ALA A 402 18.90 -9.49 2.97
N LEU A 403 18.35 -9.15 4.14
CA LEU A 403 17.39 -8.08 4.37
C LEU A 403 18.07 -6.94 5.17
N PRO A 404 17.47 -5.74 5.25
CA PRO A 404 17.99 -4.67 6.09
C PRO A 404 18.24 -5.12 7.53
N SER A 405 19.33 -4.66 8.13
CA SER A 405 19.86 -5.16 9.40
C SER A 405 18.96 -4.93 10.62
N THR A 406 18.07 -3.93 10.56
CA THR A 406 17.12 -3.68 11.64
C THR A 406 15.69 -4.00 11.20
N PRO A 407 14.86 -4.56 12.09
CA PRO A 407 13.46 -4.87 11.76
C PRO A 407 12.68 -3.68 11.19
N THR A 408 12.84 -2.50 11.76
CA THR A 408 12.16 -1.28 11.29
C THR A 408 12.52 -0.94 9.85
N LYS A 409 13.82 -0.97 9.50
CA LYS A 409 14.28 -0.74 8.12
C LYS A 409 13.77 -1.85 7.19
N ALA A 410 13.78 -3.11 7.65
CA ALA A 410 13.28 -4.24 6.87
C ALA A 410 11.77 -4.12 6.58
N PHE A 411 10.95 -3.84 7.58
CA PHE A 411 9.51 -3.65 7.37
C PHE A 411 9.18 -2.45 6.48
N HIS A 412 9.93 -1.34 6.63
CA HIS A 412 9.77 -0.17 5.76
C HIS A 412 10.10 -0.52 4.31
N ALA A 413 11.24 -1.17 4.05
CA ALA A 413 11.66 -1.57 2.71
C ALA A 413 10.70 -2.59 2.09
N LEU A 414 10.27 -3.62 2.84
CA LEU A 414 9.30 -4.62 2.40
C LEU A 414 7.92 -4.00 2.10
N GLY A 415 7.53 -2.97 2.85
CA GLY A 415 6.30 -2.23 2.60
C GLY A 415 6.31 -1.44 1.29
N ASN A 416 7.48 -1.01 0.83
CA ASN A 416 7.66 -0.32 -0.45
C ASN A 416 8.01 -1.28 -1.61
N ALA A 417 8.40 -2.51 -1.31
CA ALA A 417 8.85 -3.45 -2.32
C ALA A 417 7.74 -3.84 -3.31
N VAL A 418 8.15 -4.10 -4.53
CA VAL A 418 7.32 -4.74 -5.57
C VAL A 418 7.29 -6.25 -5.30
N ASN A 419 6.14 -6.90 -5.50
CA ASN A 419 6.03 -8.34 -5.37
C ASN A 419 6.66 -9.05 -6.57
N SER A 420 7.73 -9.81 -6.33
CA SER A 420 8.51 -10.45 -7.39
C SER A 420 7.71 -11.45 -8.23
N THR A 421 6.82 -12.25 -7.64
CA THR A 421 5.99 -13.21 -8.39
C THR A 421 4.99 -12.50 -9.31
N VAL A 422 4.36 -11.41 -8.87
CA VAL A 422 3.44 -10.66 -9.74
C VAL A 422 4.20 -10.08 -10.93
N VAL A 423 5.39 -9.49 -10.68
CA VAL A 423 6.27 -9.00 -11.75
C VAL A 423 6.62 -10.12 -12.72
N GLU A 424 7.03 -11.30 -12.22
CA GLU A 424 7.39 -12.45 -13.06
C GLU A 424 6.22 -12.89 -13.96
N ARG A 425 4.98 -12.88 -13.44
CA ARG A 425 3.78 -13.21 -14.23
C ARG A 425 3.51 -12.16 -15.31
N VAL A 426 3.59 -10.88 -14.98
CA VAL A 426 3.38 -9.78 -15.94
C VAL A 426 4.49 -9.77 -16.99
N ALA A 427 5.75 -9.91 -16.56
CA ALA A 427 6.89 -9.96 -17.45
C ALA A 427 6.85 -11.18 -18.39
N ALA A 428 6.47 -12.36 -17.89
CA ALA A 428 6.33 -13.56 -18.73
C ALA A 428 5.30 -13.37 -19.85
N ALA A 429 4.20 -12.68 -19.57
CA ALA A 429 3.18 -12.37 -20.57
C ALA A 429 3.69 -11.34 -21.59
N LEU A 430 4.36 -10.28 -21.14
CA LEU A 430 4.86 -9.20 -22.00
C LEU A 430 6.03 -9.66 -22.89
N LEU A 431 6.96 -10.39 -22.30
CA LEU A 431 8.23 -10.78 -22.94
C LEU A 431 8.18 -12.14 -23.64
N SER A 432 7.00 -12.73 -23.82
CA SER A 432 6.86 -14.05 -24.46
C SER A 432 7.54 -14.13 -25.84
N ASN A 433 7.54 -13.04 -26.58
CA ASN A 433 8.09 -12.94 -27.93
C ASN A 433 9.35 -12.04 -27.99
N ILE A 434 10.07 -11.88 -26.85
CA ILE A 434 11.24 -10.97 -26.80
C ILE A 434 12.31 -11.34 -27.85
N ALA A 435 12.50 -12.61 -28.16
CA ALA A 435 13.46 -13.07 -29.17
C ALA A 435 13.18 -12.46 -30.55
N GLU A 436 11.93 -12.29 -30.95
CA GLU A 436 11.53 -11.67 -32.23
C GLU A 436 11.88 -10.18 -32.30
N HIS A 437 11.90 -9.50 -31.14
CA HIS A 437 12.27 -8.09 -31.03
C HIS A 437 13.79 -7.90 -31.07
N LEU A 438 14.56 -8.82 -30.50
CA LEU A 438 16.02 -8.75 -30.44
C LEU A 438 16.65 -9.01 -31.84
N THR A 439 16.12 -9.93 -32.59
CA THR A 439 16.62 -10.23 -33.96
C THR A 439 16.44 -9.05 -34.92
N ASP A 440 15.37 -8.28 -34.80
CA ASP A 440 15.14 -7.06 -35.60
C ASP A 440 16.12 -5.92 -35.30
N ALA A 441 16.67 -5.87 -34.06
CA ALA A 441 17.65 -4.87 -33.66
C ALA A 441 19.04 -5.16 -34.26
N ASP A 442 19.45 -6.43 -34.29
CA ASP A 442 20.70 -6.87 -34.89
C ASP A 442 20.73 -6.60 -36.42
N VAL A 443 19.60 -6.80 -37.10
CA VAL A 443 19.47 -6.48 -38.53
C VAL A 443 19.57 -4.96 -38.83
N ARG A 444 19.12 -4.10 -37.88
CA ARG A 444 19.25 -2.63 -38.04
C ARG A 444 20.67 -2.14 -37.80
N ALA A 445 21.42 -2.78 -36.92
CA ALA A 445 22.82 -2.45 -36.67
C ALA A 445 23.72 -2.81 -37.88
N GLU A 446 23.42 -3.92 -38.58
CA GLU A 446 24.15 -4.32 -39.82
C GLU A 446 23.78 -3.48 -41.04
N VAL A 447 22.60 -2.87 -41.10
CA VAL A 447 22.19 -2.00 -42.24
C VAL A 447 22.68 -0.56 -42.09
N CYS A 448 23.08 -0.15 -40.87
CA CYS A 448 23.61 1.19 -40.55
C CYS A 448 25.14 1.22 -40.37
N ALA A 449 25.83 0.10 -40.47
CA ALA A 449 27.29 -0.02 -40.51
C ALA A 449 27.78 -0.15 -41.96
#